data_0080705737d319b25cfc5eb6bdb2fae9
#
_entry.id   0080705737d319b25cfc5eb6bdb2fae9
#
_cell.length_a   1.000
_cell.length_b   1.000
_cell.length_c   1.000
_cell.angle_alpha   90.00
_cell.angle_beta   90.00
_cell.angle_gamma   90.00
#
_symmetry.space_group_name_H-M   'P 1'
#
loop_
_entity.id
_entity.type
_entity.pdbx_description
1 polymer ?
#
loop_
_entity_poly.entity_id
_entity_poly.type
_entity_poly.pdbx_seq_one_letter_code
_entity_poly.pdbx_strand_id
1 'polypeptide(L)'
;MTITSKTVAPREKKTVEELETALAKALRAHPECQGIKILKITPLENSEDGLANWDAEFAAEPGVTMSAECKRVLLGAKQGVQKHFDLADGD
;
A
#
# COMPACT_ATOMS: atom_id res chain seq x y z
N MET A 1 23.38 -23.47 15.19
CA MET A 1 23.02 -23.04 14.83
C MET A 1 22.46 -22.75 14.09
N THR A 2 22.02 -22.38 13.72
CA THR A 2 21.58 -22.10 13.06
C THR A 2 21.08 -21.38 12.59
N ILE A 3 20.79 -20.80 12.13
CA ILE A 3 20.30 -20.18 11.68
C ILE A 3 19.81 -19.73 11.05
N THR A 4 19.37 -19.32 10.81
CA THR A 4 18.87 -18.89 10.33
C THR A 4 18.50 -18.31 9.67
N SER A 5 18.29 -18.07 9.29
CA SER A 5 17.92 -17.67 8.60
C SER A 5 17.47 -16.75 8.24
N LYS A 6 17.57 -16.17 7.77
CA LYS A 6 17.12 -15.26 7.35
C LYS A 6 16.02 -15.22 7.07
N THR A 7 15.73 -14.93 7.43
CA THR A 7 14.47 -14.98 7.13
C THR A 7 13.87 -13.67 7.01
N VAL A 8 13.06 -13.51 6.08
CA VAL A 8 12.23 -12.36 5.93
C VAL A 8 11.18 -12.44 7.02
N ALA A 9 11.06 -11.41 7.79
CA ALA A 9 9.97 -11.36 8.76
C ALA A 9 8.65 -11.49 8.02
N PRO A 10 7.74 -12.31 8.54
CA PRO A 10 6.45 -12.44 7.88
C PRO A 10 5.72 -11.11 7.87
N ARG A 11 5.02 -10.84 6.79
CA ARG A 11 4.22 -9.65 6.72
C ARG A 11 3.02 -9.77 7.61
N GLU A 12 2.68 -8.67 8.24
CA GLU A 12 1.47 -8.60 9.04
C GLU A 12 0.27 -8.55 8.10
N LYS A 13 -0.80 -9.24 8.46
CA LYS A 13 -2.02 -9.20 7.66
C LYS A 13 -2.93 -8.11 8.16
N LYS A 14 -3.48 -7.34 7.22
CA LYS A 14 -4.35 -6.22 7.52
C LYS A 14 -5.62 -6.31 6.71
N THR A 15 -6.70 -5.81 7.26
CA THR A 15 -7.94 -5.70 6.52
C THR A 15 -7.85 -4.59 5.49
N VAL A 16 -8.82 -4.57 4.56
CA VAL A 16 -8.91 -3.49 3.59
C VAL A 16 -8.93 -2.14 4.28
N GLU A 17 -9.73 -2.01 5.32
CA GLU A 17 -9.83 -0.75 6.04
C GLU A 17 -8.52 -0.33 6.67
N GLU A 18 -7.81 -1.29 7.22
CA GLU A 18 -6.52 -1.01 7.83
C GLU A 18 -5.49 -0.59 6.80
N LEU A 19 -5.50 -1.22 5.64
CA LEU A 19 -4.60 -0.84 4.56
C LEU A 19 -4.93 0.55 4.05
N GLU A 20 -6.21 0.86 3.90
CA GLU A 20 -6.63 2.18 3.49
C GLU A 20 -6.17 3.24 4.48
N THR A 21 -6.31 2.94 5.77
CA THR A 21 -5.88 3.87 6.81
C THR A 21 -4.38 4.12 6.75
N ALA A 22 -3.60 3.05 6.56
CA ALA A 22 -2.15 3.19 6.48
C ALA A 22 -1.74 4.02 5.27
N LEU A 23 -2.38 3.79 4.12
CA LEU A 23 -2.08 4.56 2.92
C LEU A 23 -2.51 6.02 3.08
N ALA A 24 -3.68 6.25 3.65
CA ALA A 24 -4.16 7.60 3.85
C ALA A 24 -3.24 8.38 4.78
N LYS A 25 -2.73 7.72 5.81
CA LYS A 25 -1.80 8.34 6.74
C LYS A 25 -0.51 8.72 6.04
N ALA A 26 -0.01 7.84 5.17
CA ALA A 26 1.19 8.13 4.40
C ALA A 26 0.95 9.32 3.47
N LEU A 27 -0.22 9.42 2.85
CA LEU A 27 -0.51 10.51 1.94
C LEU A 27 -0.63 11.84 2.66
N ARG A 28 -1.14 11.84 3.89
CA ARG A 28 -1.28 13.08 4.64
C ARG A 28 0.05 13.75 4.94
N ALA A 29 1.11 12.99 4.95
CA ALA A 29 2.43 13.54 5.18
C ALA A 29 2.96 14.29 3.97
N HIS A 30 2.24 14.24 2.84
CA HIS A 30 2.71 14.83 1.59
C HIS A 30 1.68 15.81 1.05
N PRO A 31 1.89 17.12 1.25
CA PRO A 31 0.92 18.12 0.76
C PRO A 31 0.71 18.08 -0.74
N GLU A 32 1.69 17.60 -1.49
CA GLU A 32 1.55 17.53 -2.94
C GLU A 32 0.50 16.52 -3.37
N CYS A 33 0.04 15.68 -2.47
CA CYS A 33 -1.03 14.73 -2.76
C CYS A 33 -2.36 15.09 -2.12
N GLN A 34 -2.52 16.36 -1.77
CA GLN A 34 -3.77 16.84 -1.22
C GLN A 34 -4.88 16.65 -2.24
N GLY A 35 -6.01 16.13 -1.81
CA GLY A 35 -7.13 15.86 -2.71
C GLY A 35 -7.05 14.52 -3.42
N ILE A 36 -6.07 13.71 -3.09
CA ILE A 36 -5.96 12.36 -3.63
C ILE A 36 -6.51 11.39 -2.60
N LYS A 37 -7.28 10.44 -3.06
CA LYS A 37 -7.86 9.45 -2.16
C LYS A 37 -7.65 8.05 -2.70
N ILE A 38 -7.81 7.07 -1.83
CA ILE A 38 -7.72 5.67 -2.22
C ILE A 38 -9.06 5.26 -2.79
N LEU A 39 -9.04 4.80 -4.03
CA LEU A 39 -10.25 4.40 -4.71
C LEU A 39 -10.67 3.01 -4.26
N LYS A 40 -9.75 2.08 -4.27
CA LYS A 40 -10.03 0.73 -3.77
C LYS A 40 -8.75 -0.05 -3.58
N ILE A 41 -8.86 -1.09 -2.74
CA ILE A 41 -7.82 -2.09 -2.55
C ILE A 41 -8.28 -3.35 -3.29
N THR A 42 -7.42 -3.89 -4.12
CA THR A 42 -7.76 -5.07 -4.93
C THR A 42 -6.88 -6.24 -4.52
N PRO A 43 -7.48 -7.38 -4.19
CA PRO A 43 -6.67 -8.56 -3.90
C PRO A 43 -6.01 -9.09 -5.17
N LEU A 44 -4.81 -9.59 -5.02
CA LEU A 44 -4.06 -10.19 -6.12
C LEU A 44 -3.83 -11.66 -5.83
N GLU A 45 -3.88 -12.46 -6.87
CA GLU A 45 -3.54 -13.86 -6.73
C GLU A 45 -2.05 -14.04 -6.91
N ASN A 46 -1.32 -13.49 -5.98
CA ASN A 46 0.12 -13.46 -6.12
C ASN A 46 0.73 -14.37 -5.09
N SER A 47 1.37 -15.40 -5.53
CA SER A 47 1.99 -16.35 -4.64
C SER A 47 3.50 -16.30 -4.64
N GLU A 48 4.07 -15.31 -5.33
CA GLU A 48 5.52 -15.21 -5.36
C GLU A 48 6.03 -14.58 -4.07
N ASP A 49 7.14 -15.11 -3.61
CA ASP A 49 7.75 -14.61 -2.39
C ASP A 49 8.17 -13.17 -2.56
N GLY A 50 7.94 -12.41 -1.54
CA GLY A 50 8.37 -11.03 -1.52
C GLY A 50 7.41 -10.06 -2.17
N LEU A 51 6.35 -10.56 -2.79
CA LEU A 51 5.36 -9.69 -3.42
C LEU A 51 4.09 -9.64 -2.59
N ALA A 52 3.49 -8.48 -2.56
CA ALA A 52 2.24 -8.31 -1.82
C ALA A 52 1.09 -8.96 -2.57
N ASN A 53 0.09 -9.37 -1.81
CA ASN A 53 -1.10 -10.02 -2.39
C ASN A 53 -2.22 -9.02 -2.63
N TRP A 54 -1.90 -7.75 -2.79
CA TRP A 54 -2.91 -6.71 -3.00
C TRP A 54 -2.31 -5.55 -3.75
N ASP A 55 -3.20 -4.77 -4.35
CA ASP A 55 -2.82 -3.52 -5.02
C ASP A 55 -3.82 -2.45 -4.61
N ALA A 56 -3.44 -1.21 -4.81
CA ALA A 56 -4.28 -0.08 -4.45
C ALA A 56 -4.42 0.86 -5.64
N GLU A 57 -5.62 1.39 -5.82
CA GLU A 57 -5.89 2.39 -6.83
C GLU A 57 -6.20 3.71 -6.16
N PHE A 58 -5.71 4.78 -6.77
CA PHE A 58 -5.90 6.12 -6.24
C PHE A 58 -6.62 6.97 -7.28
N ALA A 59 -7.34 7.98 -6.79
CA ALA A 59 -8.05 8.89 -7.68
C ALA A 59 -7.96 10.30 -7.11
N ALA A 60 -7.91 11.27 -8.01
CA ALA A 60 -7.97 12.67 -7.62
C ALA A 60 -9.42 13.10 -7.52
N GLU A 61 -9.70 13.94 -6.55
CA GLU A 61 -11.04 14.52 -6.44
C GLU A 61 -11.29 15.46 -7.61
N PRO A 62 -12.56 15.71 -7.96
CA PRO A 62 -12.85 16.62 -9.06
C PRO A 62 -12.16 17.97 -8.87
N GLY A 63 -11.54 18.45 -9.92
CA GLY A 63 -10.82 19.70 -9.87
C GLY A 63 -9.39 19.61 -9.37
N VAL A 64 -8.95 18.43 -8.95
CA VAL A 64 -7.59 18.23 -8.47
C VAL A 64 -6.78 17.52 -9.53
N THR A 65 -5.61 18.07 -9.83
CA THR A 65 -4.69 17.45 -10.79
C THR A 65 -3.60 16.72 -10.03
N MET A 66 -3.38 15.48 -10.39
CA MET A 66 -2.34 14.69 -9.77
C MET A 66 -1.00 15.03 -10.41
N SER A 67 -0.10 15.63 -9.64
CA SER A 67 1.20 16.03 -10.16
C SER A 67 2.12 14.81 -10.31
N ALA A 68 3.19 15.00 -11.07
CA ALA A 68 4.19 13.94 -11.21
C ALA A 68 4.83 13.61 -9.86
N GLU A 69 5.00 14.61 -9.03
CA GLU A 69 5.55 14.39 -7.69
C GLU A 69 4.62 13.56 -6.84
N CYS A 70 3.32 13.86 -6.91
CA CYS A 70 2.36 13.07 -6.17
C CYS A 70 2.33 11.63 -6.66
N LYS A 71 2.45 11.41 -7.96
CA LYS A 71 2.50 10.05 -8.48
C LYS A 71 3.66 9.25 -7.90
N ARG A 72 4.81 9.89 -7.73
CA ARG A 72 5.94 9.23 -7.09
C ARG A 72 5.67 8.93 -5.63
N VAL A 73 5.02 9.87 -4.94
CA VAL A 73 4.66 9.66 -3.54
C VAL A 73 3.69 8.50 -3.41
N LEU A 74 2.70 8.43 -4.30
CA LEU A 74 1.73 7.34 -4.26
C LEU A 74 2.40 6.00 -4.46
N LEU A 75 3.29 5.91 -5.44
CA LEU A 75 4.00 4.67 -5.69
C LEU A 75 4.84 4.27 -4.49
N GLY A 76 5.58 5.22 -3.93
CA GLY A 76 6.42 4.95 -2.77
C GLY A 76 5.61 4.56 -1.55
N ALA A 77 4.48 5.24 -1.32
CA ALA A 77 3.63 4.91 -0.18
C ALA A 77 3.03 3.51 -0.34
N LYS A 78 2.55 3.20 -1.55
CA LYS A 78 2.00 1.88 -1.82
C LYS A 78 3.05 0.81 -1.60
N GLN A 79 4.24 0.99 -2.17
CA GLN A 79 5.30 0.02 -2.03
C GLN A 79 5.75 -0.13 -0.58
N GLY A 80 5.79 0.97 0.15
CA GLY A 80 6.15 0.91 1.56
C GLY A 80 5.16 0.10 2.38
N VAL A 81 3.87 0.31 2.16
CA VAL A 81 2.86 -0.46 2.87
C VAL A 81 2.87 -1.91 2.40
N GLN A 82 3.02 -2.14 1.10
CA GLN A 82 3.07 -3.50 0.56
C GLN A 82 4.25 -4.29 1.10
N LYS A 83 5.32 -3.60 1.43
CA LYS A 83 6.52 -4.26 1.93
C LYS A 83 6.30 -4.87 3.32
N HIS A 84 5.42 -4.26 4.10
CA HIS A 84 5.24 -4.67 5.49
C HIS A 84 3.94 -5.40 5.75
N PHE A 85 2.95 -5.27 4.88
CA PHE A 85 1.62 -5.81 5.15
C PHE A 85 1.07 -6.56 3.96
N ASP A 86 0.35 -7.64 4.26
CA ASP A 86 -0.45 -8.36 3.28
C ASP A 86 -1.91 -8.14 3.59
N LEU A 87 -2.75 -8.33 2.58
CA LEU A 87 -4.18 -8.26 2.76
C LEU A 87 -4.65 -9.55 3.43
N ALA A 88 -5.44 -9.40 4.47
CA ALA A 88 -6.02 -10.55 5.14
C ALA A 88 -7.03 -11.21 4.21
N ASP A 89 -6.96 -12.53 4.16
CA ASP A 89 -7.83 -13.27 3.33
C ASP A 89 -9.19 -13.23 3.81
N GLY A 90 -9.95 -12.87 3.04
CA GLY A 90 -11.14 -13.11 3.18
C GLY A 90 -12.02 -13.09 4.27
N ASP A 91 -11.83 -13.08 4.58
CA ASP A 91 -12.56 -13.12 5.25
C ASP A 91 -13.06 -12.65 5.79
#